data_237536e712ae7bd902092065e7332989
#
_entry.id   237536e712ae7bd902092065e7332989
#
_cell.length_a   1.000
_cell.length_b   1.000
_cell.length_c   1.000
_cell.angle_alpha   90.00
_cell.angle_beta   90.00
_cell.angle_gamma   90.00
#
_symmetry.space_group_name_H-M   'P 1'
#
loop_
_entity.id
_entity.type
_entity.pdbx_description
1 polymer ?
#
loop_
_entity_poly.entity_id
_entity_poly.type
_entity_poly.pdbx_seq_one_letter_code
_entity_poly.pdbx_strand_id
1 'polypeptide(L)'
;ILRCLVGSEMCKETALERNRKKYNIQKKQLNDTSKKDKFKVYGELINTYGYGLEEGCKSFKALNYYTNEEITIPLDPTLTPAQNSKKYFDKYGKLKRTEEAVTEQITDTESEISHLESISNALDIARSESDLSQIKEELTEYGYIKRHYTNKKGQKAQPKSKPLHYISSDGFDIYVGKNNFQNDELTFKFATGNDWWFHAKKMAGSHVIVRTKDGELPDRTFEEAGRLAAWYSKGHSAPKVEIDYIQKKHVKKPAGAKPGFVVYY
;
A
#
# COMPACT_ATOMS: atom_id res chain seq x y z
N ILE A 1 12.11 14.11 -25.59
CA ILE A 1 12.31 13.71 -24.18
C ILE A 1 11.32 14.47 -23.29
N LEU A 2 11.30 15.82 -23.27
CA LEU A 2 10.42 16.62 -22.41
C LEU A 2 8.91 16.33 -22.59
N ARG A 3 8.40 16.14 -23.81
CA ARG A 3 6.97 15.80 -24.03
C ARG A 3 6.56 14.43 -23.51
N CYS A 4 7.48 13.46 -23.47
CA CYS A 4 7.20 12.13 -22.93
C CYS A 4 7.20 12.15 -21.39
N LEU A 5 8.10 12.92 -20.78
CA LEU A 5 8.18 13.18 -19.34
C LEU A 5 6.92 13.87 -18.81
N VAL A 6 6.55 15.02 -19.42
CA VAL A 6 5.37 15.80 -19.00
C VAL A 6 4.07 14.97 -19.08
N GLY A 7 3.91 14.14 -20.12
CA GLY A 7 2.75 13.24 -20.21
C GLY A 7 2.73 12.16 -19.14
N SER A 8 3.86 11.58 -18.80
CA SER A 8 3.96 10.52 -17.77
C SER A 8 3.83 11.08 -16.36
N GLU A 9 4.42 12.23 -16.07
CA GLU A 9 4.29 12.91 -14.77
C GLU A 9 2.85 13.36 -14.52
N MET A 10 2.20 13.98 -15.50
CA MET A 10 0.82 14.44 -15.38
C MET A 10 -0.17 13.27 -15.21
N CYS A 11 0.03 12.17 -15.92
CA CYS A 11 -0.79 10.96 -15.74
C CYS A 11 -0.61 10.34 -14.37
N LYS A 12 0.64 10.23 -13.88
CA LYS A 12 0.97 9.71 -12.53
C LYS A 12 0.35 10.60 -11.45
N GLU A 13 0.53 11.92 -11.54
CA GLU A 13 0.03 12.87 -10.53
C GLU A 13 -1.50 12.83 -10.44
N THR A 14 -2.19 12.81 -11.58
CA THR A 14 -3.65 12.66 -11.64
C THR A 14 -4.11 11.32 -11.05
N ALA A 15 -3.41 10.21 -11.33
CA ALA A 15 -3.73 8.90 -10.78
C ALA A 15 -3.50 8.86 -9.26
N LEU A 16 -2.39 9.42 -8.79
CA LEU A 16 -2.05 9.48 -7.36
C LEU A 16 -3.06 10.32 -6.58
N GLU A 17 -3.43 11.51 -7.08
CA GLU A 17 -4.46 12.35 -6.47
C GLU A 17 -5.82 11.64 -6.40
N ARG A 18 -6.23 10.98 -7.48
CA ARG A 18 -7.48 10.22 -7.52
C ARG A 18 -7.50 9.12 -6.47
N ASN A 19 -6.41 8.36 -6.34
CA ASN A 19 -6.32 7.28 -5.36
C ASN A 19 -6.26 7.83 -3.92
N ARG A 20 -5.59 8.94 -3.67
CA ARG A 20 -5.61 9.60 -2.36
C ARG A 20 -7.00 10.12 -1.99
N LYS A 21 -7.75 10.71 -2.94
CA LYS A 21 -9.15 11.11 -2.71
C LYS A 21 -10.03 9.89 -2.41
N LYS A 22 -9.89 8.80 -3.18
CA LYS A 22 -10.59 7.53 -2.97
C LYS A 22 -10.30 6.98 -1.56
N TYR A 23 -9.04 6.92 -1.16
CA TYR A 23 -8.62 6.48 0.16
C TYR A 23 -9.27 7.29 1.30
N ASN A 24 -9.28 8.61 1.18
CA ASN A 24 -9.90 9.48 2.20
C ASN A 24 -11.41 9.24 2.32
N ILE A 25 -12.12 9.01 1.21
CA ILE A 25 -13.54 8.65 1.22
C ILE A 25 -13.75 7.31 1.90
N GLN A 26 -12.95 6.29 1.56
CA GLN A 26 -13.00 4.96 2.17
C GLN A 26 -12.72 5.00 3.68
N LYS A 27 -11.73 5.77 4.12
CA LYS A 27 -11.44 6.00 5.55
C LYS A 27 -12.61 6.62 6.28
N LYS A 28 -13.29 7.60 5.66
CA LYS A 28 -14.50 8.20 6.23
C LYS A 28 -15.62 7.16 6.34
N GLN A 29 -15.85 6.38 5.29
CA GLN A 29 -16.85 5.29 5.31
C GLN A 29 -16.55 4.26 6.41
N LEU A 30 -15.27 3.89 6.58
CA LEU A 30 -14.86 2.96 7.63
C LEU A 30 -15.17 3.53 9.03
N ASN A 31 -14.89 4.82 9.26
CA ASN A 31 -15.24 5.48 10.52
C ASN A 31 -16.75 5.49 10.79
N ASP A 32 -17.58 5.64 9.76
CA ASP A 32 -19.04 5.59 9.91
C ASP A 32 -19.53 4.20 10.33
N THR A 33 -18.77 3.12 10.04
CA THR A 33 -19.12 1.75 10.47
C THR A 33 -18.84 1.50 11.96
N SER A 34 -18.04 2.32 12.63
CA SER A 34 -17.71 2.19 14.06
C SER A 34 -18.94 2.15 14.97
N LYS A 35 -20.07 2.72 14.50
CA LYS A 35 -21.35 2.72 15.22
C LYS A 35 -22.09 1.38 15.16
N LYS A 36 -21.59 0.37 14.48
CA LYS A 36 -22.27 -0.93 14.29
C LYS A 36 -22.58 -1.62 15.61
N ASP A 37 -21.62 -1.62 16.53
CA ASP A 37 -21.75 -2.34 17.80
C ASP A 37 -22.87 -1.75 18.68
N LYS A 38 -23.11 -0.45 18.57
CA LYS A 38 -24.27 0.20 19.20
C LYS A 38 -25.58 -0.41 18.71
N PHE A 39 -25.72 -0.68 17.41
CA PHE A 39 -26.95 -1.26 16.87
C PHE A 39 -27.09 -2.74 17.26
N LYS A 40 -25.99 -3.47 17.40
CA LYS A 40 -25.99 -4.84 17.93
C LYS A 40 -26.54 -4.84 19.36
N VAL A 41 -25.98 -4.01 20.24
CA VAL A 41 -26.41 -3.88 21.63
C VAL A 41 -27.89 -3.48 21.72
N TYR A 42 -28.34 -2.54 20.90
CA TYR A 42 -29.75 -2.15 20.88
C TYR A 42 -30.68 -3.31 20.52
N GLY A 43 -30.31 -4.10 19.46
CA GLY A 43 -31.10 -5.27 19.09
C GLY A 43 -31.13 -6.34 20.18
N GLU A 44 -30.02 -6.60 20.84
CA GLU A 44 -29.90 -7.58 21.94
C GLU A 44 -30.73 -7.15 23.16
N LEU A 45 -30.64 -5.89 23.58
CA LEU A 45 -31.41 -5.37 24.73
C LEU A 45 -32.91 -5.37 24.49
N ILE A 46 -33.35 -5.04 23.27
CA ILE A 46 -34.78 -5.13 22.93
C ILE A 46 -35.24 -6.59 22.94
N ASN A 47 -34.46 -7.54 22.45
CA ASN A 47 -34.81 -8.96 22.52
C ASN A 47 -34.85 -9.49 23.95
N THR A 48 -33.96 -9.02 24.83
CA THR A 48 -33.89 -9.49 26.22
C THR A 48 -34.96 -8.91 27.12
N TYR A 49 -35.23 -7.63 26.98
CA TYR A 49 -36.10 -6.90 27.91
C TYR A 49 -37.38 -6.32 27.27
N GLY A 50 -37.51 -6.43 25.94
CA GLY A 50 -38.59 -5.80 25.19
C GLY A 50 -39.96 -6.50 25.25
N TYR A 51 -40.05 -7.66 25.89
CA TYR A 51 -41.28 -8.45 25.97
C TYR A 51 -42.39 -7.76 26.81
N GLY A 52 -42.03 -6.80 27.69
CA GLY A 52 -42.95 -6.03 28.49
C GLY A 52 -43.27 -4.62 27.92
N LEU A 53 -42.82 -4.31 26.72
CA LEU A 53 -43.04 -3.01 26.10
C LEU A 53 -44.45 -2.92 25.48
N GLU A 54 -45.13 -1.83 25.76
CA GLU A 54 -46.42 -1.50 25.12
C GLU A 54 -46.21 -1.12 23.65
N GLU A 55 -47.18 -1.45 22.80
CA GLU A 55 -47.16 -1.02 21.40
C GLU A 55 -47.24 0.51 21.31
N GLY A 56 -46.51 1.10 20.37
CA GLY A 56 -46.45 2.54 20.16
C GLY A 56 -45.40 3.30 20.98
N CYS A 57 -44.59 2.61 21.80
CA CYS A 57 -43.46 3.23 22.51
C CYS A 57 -42.44 3.84 21.56
N LYS A 58 -42.02 5.10 21.85
CA LYS A 58 -40.99 5.82 21.05
C LYS A 58 -39.58 5.56 21.54
N SER A 59 -39.41 5.10 22.76
CA SER A 59 -38.10 4.82 23.34
C SER A 59 -38.23 3.77 24.44
N PHE A 60 -37.09 3.09 24.69
CA PHE A 60 -36.98 2.07 25.71
C PHE A 60 -35.69 2.30 26.51
N LYS A 61 -35.80 2.26 27.85
CA LYS A 61 -34.64 2.34 28.74
C LYS A 61 -34.26 0.94 29.21
N ALA A 62 -33.00 0.61 29.06
CA ALA A 62 -32.47 -0.68 29.49
C ALA A 62 -31.07 -0.53 30.06
N LEU A 63 -30.71 -1.41 31.00
CA LEU A 63 -29.34 -1.53 31.47
C LEU A 63 -28.49 -2.24 30.42
N ASN A 64 -27.47 -1.58 29.95
CA ASN A 64 -26.46 -2.19 29.08
C ASN A 64 -25.55 -3.08 29.92
N TYR A 65 -25.72 -4.40 29.83
CA TYR A 65 -24.96 -5.35 30.60
C TYR A 65 -23.47 -5.44 30.20
N TYR A 66 -23.05 -4.82 29.09
CA TYR A 66 -21.63 -4.71 28.72
C TYR A 66 -20.92 -3.56 29.45
N THR A 67 -21.59 -2.44 29.68
CA THR A 67 -21.01 -1.23 30.32
C THR A 67 -21.57 -0.95 31.71
N ASN A 68 -22.61 -1.68 32.12
CA ASN A 68 -23.35 -1.47 33.35
C ASN A 68 -23.97 -0.05 33.47
N GLU A 69 -24.30 0.57 32.34
CA GLU A 69 -24.93 1.90 32.26
C GLU A 69 -26.35 1.79 31.71
N GLU A 70 -27.25 2.66 32.21
CA GLU A 70 -28.58 2.77 31.62
C GLU A 70 -28.52 3.53 30.29
N ILE A 71 -29.06 2.92 29.23
CA ILE A 71 -29.11 3.53 27.90
C ILE A 71 -30.58 3.66 27.43
N THR A 72 -30.82 4.72 26.65
CA THR A 72 -32.14 4.94 26.02
C THR A 72 -32.03 4.52 24.54
N ILE A 73 -32.86 3.55 24.15
CA ILE A 73 -32.92 2.99 22.81
C ILE A 73 -34.13 3.60 22.09
N PRO A 74 -33.94 4.32 20.97
CA PRO A 74 -35.06 4.83 20.18
C PRO A 74 -35.82 3.69 19.51
N LEU A 75 -37.13 3.73 19.55
CA LEU A 75 -38.02 2.75 18.91
C LEU A 75 -38.85 3.42 17.82
N ASP A 76 -39.22 2.68 16.82
CA ASP A 76 -40.21 3.05 15.83
C ASP A 76 -41.58 2.64 16.36
N PRO A 77 -42.48 3.59 16.68
CA PRO A 77 -43.77 3.30 17.32
C PRO A 77 -44.73 2.54 16.41
N THR A 78 -44.46 2.46 15.11
CA THR A 78 -45.24 1.70 14.13
C THR A 78 -44.87 0.23 14.06
N LEU A 79 -43.80 -0.16 14.76
CA LEU A 79 -43.23 -1.51 14.74
C LEU A 79 -43.32 -2.17 16.11
N THR A 80 -43.58 -3.47 16.12
CA THR A 80 -43.51 -4.27 17.36
C THR A 80 -42.07 -4.28 17.93
N PRO A 81 -41.85 -4.61 19.20
CA PRO A 81 -40.53 -4.73 19.79
C PRO A 81 -39.61 -5.69 18.99
N ALA A 82 -40.14 -6.84 18.57
CA ALA A 82 -39.38 -7.80 17.75
C ALA A 82 -38.99 -7.24 16.38
N GLN A 83 -39.86 -6.45 15.74
CA GLN A 83 -39.55 -5.79 14.48
C GLN A 83 -38.50 -4.68 14.65
N ASN A 84 -38.57 -3.92 15.76
CA ASN A 84 -37.55 -2.92 16.10
C ASN A 84 -36.17 -3.58 16.33
N SER A 85 -36.13 -4.68 17.07
CA SER A 85 -34.90 -5.46 17.26
C SER A 85 -34.34 -5.93 15.94
N LYS A 86 -35.15 -6.55 15.07
CA LYS A 86 -34.75 -6.96 13.73
C LYS A 86 -34.18 -5.80 12.91
N LYS A 87 -34.83 -4.63 12.92
CA LYS A 87 -34.37 -3.41 12.25
C LYS A 87 -32.97 -2.98 12.69
N TYR A 88 -32.66 -3.13 14.00
CA TYR A 88 -31.31 -2.85 14.52
C TYR A 88 -30.28 -3.91 14.10
N PHE A 89 -30.64 -5.19 14.12
CA PHE A 89 -29.75 -6.25 13.62
C PHE A 89 -29.50 -6.13 12.12
N ASP A 90 -30.48 -5.73 11.33
CA ASP A 90 -30.32 -5.47 9.88
C ASP A 90 -29.34 -4.30 9.64
N LYS A 91 -29.42 -3.22 10.44
CA LYS A 91 -28.46 -2.11 10.41
C LYS A 91 -27.05 -2.58 10.79
N TYR A 92 -26.92 -3.36 11.86
CA TYR A 92 -25.64 -3.96 12.26
C TYR A 92 -25.04 -4.81 11.15
N GLY A 93 -25.83 -5.73 10.59
CA GLY A 93 -25.38 -6.61 9.51
C GLY A 93 -24.97 -5.86 8.24
N LYS A 94 -25.69 -4.77 7.89
CA LYS A 94 -25.31 -3.89 6.78
C LYS A 94 -23.98 -3.20 7.04
N LEU A 95 -23.79 -2.60 8.21
CA LEU A 95 -22.55 -1.89 8.56
C LEU A 95 -21.37 -2.84 8.66
N LYS A 96 -21.55 -4.06 9.20
CA LYS A 96 -20.51 -5.09 9.26
C LYS A 96 -20.01 -5.47 7.87
N ARG A 97 -20.93 -5.78 6.94
CA ARG A 97 -20.55 -6.09 5.54
C ARG A 97 -19.88 -4.92 4.85
N THR A 98 -20.33 -3.68 5.13
CA THR A 98 -19.71 -2.46 4.60
C THR A 98 -18.26 -2.32 5.13
N GLU A 99 -18.05 -2.56 6.43
CA GLU A 99 -16.71 -2.52 7.05
C GLU A 99 -15.76 -3.52 6.40
N GLU A 100 -16.19 -4.77 6.24
CA GLU A 100 -15.38 -5.83 5.60
C GLU A 100 -14.99 -5.43 4.17
N ALA A 101 -15.97 -5.03 3.36
CA ALA A 101 -15.73 -4.62 1.97
C ALA A 101 -14.86 -3.36 1.85
N VAL A 102 -15.07 -2.36 2.71
CA VAL A 102 -14.29 -1.11 2.68
C VAL A 102 -12.85 -1.36 3.17
N THR A 103 -12.65 -2.26 4.15
CA THR A 103 -11.30 -2.63 4.63
C THR A 103 -10.48 -3.27 3.51
N GLU A 104 -11.07 -4.20 2.75
CA GLU A 104 -10.42 -4.80 1.57
C GLU A 104 -10.08 -3.73 0.52
N GLN A 105 -11.04 -2.86 0.18
CA GLN A 105 -10.81 -1.78 -0.77
C GLN A 105 -9.74 -0.78 -0.33
N ILE A 106 -9.61 -0.51 0.97
CA ILE A 106 -8.55 0.35 1.53
C ILE A 106 -7.18 -0.28 1.27
N THR A 107 -7.03 -1.58 1.55
CA THR A 107 -5.78 -2.31 1.33
C THR A 107 -5.34 -2.26 -0.13
N ASP A 108 -6.28 -2.47 -1.06
CA ASP A 108 -6.01 -2.36 -2.50
C ASP A 108 -5.59 -0.93 -2.89
N THR A 109 -6.30 0.08 -2.36
CA THR A 109 -6.01 1.48 -2.67
C THR A 109 -4.65 1.91 -2.09
N GLU A 110 -4.27 1.45 -0.90
CA GLU A 110 -2.95 1.66 -0.30
C GLU A 110 -1.84 1.02 -1.15
N SER A 111 -2.06 -0.19 -1.65
CA SER A 111 -1.12 -0.85 -2.56
C SER A 111 -0.94 -0.09 -3.88
N GLU A 112 -2.03 0.45 -4.45
CA GLU A 112 -1.96 1.29 -5.65
C GLU A 112 -1.21 2.61 -5.40
N ILE A 113 -1.47 3.28 -4.28
CA ILE A 113 -0.76 4.51 -3.89
C ILE A 113 0.73 4.23 -3.73
N SER A 114 1.09 3.18 -3.00
CA SER A 114 2.48 2.78 -2.79
C SER A 114 3.20 2.49 -4.10
N HIS A 115 2.55 1.80 -5.04
CA HIS A 115 3.10 1.54 -6.37
C HIS A 115 3.29 2.82 -7.20
N LEU A 116 2.33 3.74 -7.19
CA LEU A 116 2.47 5.02 -7.88
C LEU A 116 3.57 5.90 -7.27
N GLU A 117 3.74 5.84 -5.95
CA GLU A 117 4.84 6.53 -5.26
C GLU A 117 6.21 5.94 -5.62
N SER A 118 6.32 4.61 -5.77
CA SER A 118 7.55 3.98 -6.23
C SER A 118 7.90 4.35 -7.68
N ILE A 119 6.89 4.44 -8.56
CA ILE A 119 7.07 4.95 -9.93
C ILE A 119 7.50 6.43 -9.91
N SER A 120 6.94 7.24 -9.00
CA SER A 120 7.38 8.63 -8.82
C SER A 120 8.86 8.71 -8.47
N ASN A 121 9.29 7.93 -7.51
CA ASN A 121 10.71 7.85 -7.12
C ASN A 121 11.59 7.37 -8.29
N ALA A 122 11.12 6.41 -9.09
CA ALA A 122 11.84 5.94 -10.28
C ALA A 122 12.01 7.05 -11.34
N LEU A 123 11.00 7.93 -11.51
CA LEU A 123 11.10 9.10 -12.41
C LEU A 123 12.13 10.12 -11.92
N ASP A 124 12.23 10.34 -10.60
CA ASP A 124 13.22 11.25 -10.01
C ASP A 124 14.67 10.71 -10.19
N ILE A 125 14.83 9.38 -10.22
CA ILE A 125 16.13 8.71 -10.41
C ILE A 125 16.52 8.61 -11.90
N ALA A 126 15.56 8.61 -12.82
CA ALA A 126 15.77 8.37 -14.24
C ALA A 126 16.71 9.41 -14.85
N ARG A 127 17.79 8.95 -15.56
CA ARG A 127 18.81 9.80 -16.19
C ARG A 127 18.91 9.61 -17.70
N SER A 128 18.27 8.58 -18.24
CA SER A 128 18.36 8.23 -19.65
C SER A 128 16.99 7.95 -20.26
N GLU A 129 16.92 8.01 -21.60
CA GLU A 129 15.72 7.65 -22.35
C GLU A 129 15.32 6.19 -22.15
N SER A 130 16.32 5.30 -21.95
CA SER A 130 16.08 3.89 -21.65
C SER A 130 15.44 3.70 -20.26
N ASP A 131 15.79 4.53 -19.26
CA ASP A 131 15.17 4.51 -17.94
C ASP A 131 13.68 4.88 -18.04
N LEU A 132 13.39 5.98 -18.76
CA LEU A 132 12.03 6.46 -18.99
C LEU A 132 11.17 5.47 -19.79
N SER A 133 11.80 4.74 -20.75
CA SER A 133 11.10 3.72 -21.52
C SER A 133 10.63 2.56 -20.64
N GLN A 134 11.46 2.10 -19.70
CA GLN A 134 11.08 1.05 -18.74
C GLN A 134 9.95 1.49 -17.78
N ILE A 135 10.03 2.73 -17.29
CA ILE A 135 8.97 3.30 -16.43
C ILE A 135 7.66 3.42 -17.20
N LYS A 136 7.71 3.83 -18.47
CA LYS A 136 6.54 3.90 -19.34
C LYS A 136 5.94 2.51 -19.62
N GLU A 137 6.79 1.50 -19.77
CA GLU A 137 6.36 0.11 -19.92
C GLU A 137 5.60 -0.34 -18.67
N GLU A 138 6.12 -0.08 -17.47
CA GLU A 138 5.47 -0.37 -16.20
C GLU A 138 4.12 0.35 -16.06
N LEU A 139 4.06 1.66 -16.32
CA LEU A 139 2.81 2.43 -16.31
C LEU A 139 1.75 1.89 -17.29
N THR A 140 2.20 1.35 -18.42
CA THR A 140 1.33 0.78 -19.44
C THR A 140 0.84 -0.61 -19.05
N GLU A 141 1.71 -1.44 -18.46
CA GLU A 141 1.39 -2.80 -18.00
C GLU A 141 0.33 -2.76 -16.90
N TYR A 142 0.46 -1.82 -15.97
CA TYR A 142 -0.51 -1.64 -14.86
C TYR A 142 -1.69 -0.73 -15.19
N GLY A 143 -1.85 -0.35 -16.46
CA GLY A 143 -3.05 0.37 -16.95
C GLY A 143 -3.15 1.84 -16.57
N TYR A 144 -2.09 2.45 -16.05
CA TYR A 144 -2.06 3.89 -15.76
C TYR A 144 -1.96 4.74 -17.03
N ILE A 145 -1.39 4.19 -18.10
CA ILE A 145 -1.30 4.80 -19.43
C ILE A 145 -1.90 3.85 -20.45
N LYS A 146 -2.67 4.40 -21.41
CA LYS A 146 -3.20 3.62 -22.53
C LYS A 146 -2.09 3.13 -23.44
N ARG A 147 -2.15 1.87 -23.84
CA ARG A 147 -1.22 1.29 -24.80
C ARG A 147 -1.48 1.90 -26.18
N HIS A 148 -0.56 2.70 -26.68
CA HIS A 148 -0.60 3.16 -28.07
C HIS A 148 0.03 2.11 -28.97
N TYR A 149 -0.80 1.45 -29.77
CA TYR A 149 -0.34 0.55 -30.84
C TYR A 149 0.22 1.42 -31.98
N THR A 150 1.52 1.59 -32.02
CA THR A 150 2.18 2.11 -33.22
C THR A 150 2.55 0.94 -34.08
N ASN A 151 2.02 0.87 -35.32
CA ASN A 151 2.42 -0.10 -36.34
C ASN A 151 3.84 0.20 -36.84
N LYS A 152 4.83 0.14 -35.97
CA LYS A 152 6.23 0.30 -36.34
C LYS A 152 6.86 -1.05 -36.56
N LYS A 153 6.64 -1.63 -37.76
CA LYS A 153 7.50 -2.69 -38.30
C LYS A 153 8.94 -2.15 -38.35
N GLY A 154 9.87 -2.73 -37.60
CA GLY A 154 11.30 -2.50 -37.76
C GLY A 154 12.02 -1.61 -36.75
N GLN A 155 11.45 -1.20 -35.62
CA GLN A 155 12.26 -0.58 -34.56
C GLN A 155 13.10 -1.63 -33.84
N LYS A 156 14.44 -1.45 -33.88
CA LYS A 156 15.37 -2.21 -33.03
C LYS A 156 14.98 -2.03 -31.58
N ALA A 157 14.94 -3.13 -30.82
CA ALA A 157 14.73 -3.08 -29.38
C ALA A 157 15.71 -2.09 -28.75
N GLN A 158 15.21 -1.10 -28.02
CA GLN A 158 16.10 -0.19 -27.29
C GLN A 158 16.88 -0.98 -26.23
N PRO A 159 18.16 -0.64 -26.00
CA PRO A 159 18.94 -1.32 -24.96
C PRO A 159 18.25 -1.12 -23.62
N LYS A 160 18.06 -2.23 -22.88
CA LYS A 160 17.49 -2.18 -21.54
C LYS A 160 18.40 -1.34 -20.64
N SER A 161 17.81 -0.45 -19.87
CA SER A 161 18.52 0.27 -18.82
C SER A 161 19.08 -0.70 -17.80
N LYS A 162 20.30 -0.43 -17.31
CA LYS A 162 20.98 -1.24 -16.29
C LYS A 162 20.87 -0.58 -14.93
N PRO A 163 20.88 -1.35 -13.82
CA PRO A 163 21.02 -0.81 -12.47
C PRO A 163 22.27 0.07 -12.34
N LEU A 164 22.28 0.96 -11.35
CA LEU A 164 23.48 1.68 -10.98
C LEU A 164 24.45 0.71 -10.29
N HIS A 165 25.74 0.88 -10.56
CA HIS A 165 26.80 0.08 -9.96
C HIS A 165 27.81 0.99 -9.27
N TYR A 166 28.09 0.69 -8.02
CA TYR A 166 29.06 1.37 -7.18
C TYR A 166 30.03 0.35 -6.59
N ILE A 167 31.22 0.81 -6.23
CA ILE A 167 32.19 0.04 -5.48
C ILE A 167 32.37 0.72 -4.14
N SER A 168 32.21 -0.02 -3.06
CA SER A 168 32.40 0.52 -1.71
C SER A 168 33.86 0.85 -1.44
N SER A 169 34.12 1.62 -0.38
CA SER A 169 35.50 1.91 0.04
C SER A 169 36.32 0.68 0.42
N ASP A 170 35.65 -0.44 0.73
CA ASP A 170 36.26 -1.72 1.07
C ASP A 170 36.31 -2.68 -0.15
N GLY A 171 35.94 -2.19 -1.36
CA GLY A 171 36.02 -2.95 -2.61
C GLY A 171 34.82 -3.88 -2.89
N PHE A 172 33.70 -3.72 -2.21
CA PHE A 172 32.47 -4.49 -2.46
C PHE A 172 31.63 -3.86 -3.57
N ASP A 173 31.06 -4.70 -4.42
CA ASP A 173 30.10 -4.28 -5.45
C ASP A 173 28.73 -3.98 -4.83
N ILE A 174 28.23 -2.78 -5.11
CA ILE A 174 26.89 -2.30 -4.66
C ILE A 174 26.07 -1.99 -5.91
N TYR A 175 24.89 -2.58 -6.00
CA TYR A 175 23.95 -2.36 -7.10
C TYR A 175 22.69 -1.69 -6.61
N VAL A 176 22.19 -0.68 -7.35
CA VAL A 176 21.01 0.09 -7.02
C VAL A 176 20.01 0.03 -8.17
N GLY A 177 18.79 -0.42 -7.91
CA GLY A 177 17.74 -0.45 -8.90
C GLY A 177 17.14 0.93 -9.14
N LYS A 178 16.91 1.29 -10.40
CA LYS A 178 16.37 2.60 -10.80
C LYS A 178 14.84 2.61 -10.95
N ASN A 179 14.21 1.43 -11.03
CA ASN A 179 12.78 1.23 -11.14
C ASN A 179 12.38 -0.13 -10.56
N ASN A 180 11.07 -0.38 -10.47
CA ASN A 180 10.54 -1.58 -9.83
C ASN A 180 10.93 -2.88 -10.53
N PHE A 181 11.04 -2.88 -11.87
CA PHE A 181 11.52 -4.05 -12.61
C PHE A 181 12.98 -4.38 -12.27
N GLN A 182 13.85 -3.35 -12.18
CA GLN A 182 15.23 -3.54 -11.77
C GLN A 182 15.36 -3.95 -10.31
N ASN A 183 14.52 -3.39 -9.42
CA ASN A 183 14.45 -3.80 -8.01
C ASN A 183 14.13 -5.31 -7.90
N ASP A 184 13.15 -5.78 -8.67
CA ASP A 184 12.82 -7.21 -8.74
C ASP A 184 13.94 -8.05 -9.30
N GLU A 185 14.53 -7.64 -10.42
CA GLU A 185 15.62 -8.37 -11.08
C GLU A 185 16.85 -8.47 -10.18
N LEU A 186 17.24 -7.37 -9.54
CA LEU A 186 18.35 -7.34 -8.59
C LEU A 186 18.10 -8.28 -7.40
N THR A 187 16.90 -8.22 -6.81
CA THR A 187 16.62 -8.97 -5.59
C THR A 187 16.38 -10.45 -5.85
N PHE A 188 15.68 -10.82 -6.94
CA PHE A 188 15.24 -12.21 -7.12
C PHE A 188 15.96 -13.01 -8.19
N LYS A 189 16.69 -12.34 -9.10
CA LYS A 189 17.45 -13.02 -10.17
C LYS A 189 18.96 -12.84 -10.03
N PHE A 190 19.42 -11.66 -9.60
CA PHE A 190 20.82 -11.32 -9.54
C PHE A 190 21.45 -11.63 -8.18
N ALA A 191 20.81 -11.23 -7.07
CA ALA A 191 21.34 -11.42 -5.74
C ALA A 191 21.31 -12.90 -5.30
N THR A 192 22.36 -13.35 -4.63
CA THR A 192 22.47 -14.65 -3.99
C THR A 192 22.01 -14.61 -2.53
N GLY A 193 21.83 -15.75 -1.88
CA GLY A 193 21.29 -15.81 -0.53
C GLY A 193 22.09 -15.06 0.53
N ASN A 194 23.40 -14.96 0.36
CA ASN A 194 24.34 -14.31 1.30
C ASN A 194 24.48 -12.81 1.06
N ASP A 195 24.03 -12.29 -0.11
CA ASP A 195 24.09 -10.87 -0.40
C ASP A 195 23.18 -10.08 0.53
N TRP A 196 23.55 -8.83 0.82
CA TRP A 196 22.78 -7.95 1.66
C TRP A 196 21.85 -7.08 0.83
N TRP A 197 20.58 -6.99 1.30
CA TRP A 197 19.54 -6.15 0.76
C TRP A 197 19.25 -4.99 1.71
N PHE A 198 19.20 -3.76 1.17
CA PHE A 198 18.87 -2.54 1.90
C PHE A 198 17.75 -1.81 1.20
N HIS A 199 16.88 -1.16 1.99
CA HIS A 199 15.77 -0.34 1.50
C HIS A 199 15.34 0.69 2.53
N ALA A 200 14.85 1.86 2.08
CA ALA A 200 14.30 2.88 2.96
C ALA A 200 12.97 2.41 3.56
N LYS A 201 12.86 2.41 4.87
CA LYS A 201 11.74 1.84 5.62
C LYS A 201 10.44 2.59 5.37
N LYS A 202 9.39 1.84 5.04
CA LYS A 202 8.01 2.35 4.87
C LYS A 202 7.87 3.50 3.86
N MET A 203 8.75 3.63 2.90
CA MET A 203 8.67 4.65 1.85
C MET A 203 9.14 4.10 0.51
N ALA A 204 8.77 4.76 -0.58
CA ALA A 204 9.26 4.42 -1.90
C ALA A 204 10.76 4.64 -2.01
N GLY A 205 11.47 3.67 -2.59
CA GLY A 205 12.92 3.70 -2.73
C GLY A 205 13.47 2.59 -3.61
N SER A 206 14.76 2.63 -3.84
CA SER A 206 15.51 1.62 -4.57
C SER A 206 15.88 0.45 -3.68
N HIS A 207 15.87 -0.76 -4.26
CA HIS A 207 16.58 -1.89 -3.66
C HIS A 207 18.08 -1.70 -3.88
N VAL A 208 18.83 -1.77 -2.81
CA VAL A 208 20.29 -1.73 -2.84
C VAL A 208 20.81 -3.11 -2.47
N ILE A 209 21.60 -3.71 -3.34
CA ILE A 209 22.19 -5.05 -3.14
C ILE A 209 23.71 -4.90 -3.01
N VAL A 210 24.25 -5.39 -1.90
CA VAL A 210 25.71 -5.53 -1.73
C VAL A 210 26.07 -6.98 -1.94
N ARG A 211 26.98 -7.22 -2.91
CA ARG A 211 27.47 -8.57 -3.21
C ARG A 211 28.48 -9.00 -2.16
N THR A 212 28.25 -10.16 -1.56
CA THR A 212 29.17 -10.78 -0.60
C THR A 212 29.44 -12.23 -0.97
N LYS A 213 30.60 -12.77 -0.56
CA LYS A 213 30.92 -14.18 -0.78
C LYS A 213 30.44 -15.06 0.38
N ASP A 214 30.69 -14.61 1.59
CA ASP A 214 30.47 -15.32 2.86
C ASP A 214 29.35 -14.74 3.71
N GLY A 215 28.78 -13.61 3.32
CA GLY A 215 27.70 -12.91 4.02
C GLY A 215 28.18 -11.91 5.06
N GLU A 216 29.49 -11.78 5.24
CA GLU A 216 30.08 -10.74 6.09
C GLU A 216 30.17 -9.42 5.33
N LEU A 217 29.95 -8.30 6.05
CA LEU A 217 29.96 -6.96 5.48
C LEU A 217 30.65 -6.01 6.47
N PRO A 218 31.76 -5.33 6.04
CA PRO A 218 32.41 -4.32 6.88
C PRO A 218 31.47 -3.16 7.21
N ASP A 219 31.60 -2.61 8.40
CA ASP A 219 30.76 -1.50 8.91
C ASP A 219 30.71 -0.32 7.93
N ARG A 220 31.84 0.03 7.34
CA ARG A 220 31.94 1.12 6.37
C ARG A 220 31.13 0.85 5.11
N THR A 221 31.27 -0.33 4.52
CA THR A 221 30.45 -0.73 3.35
C THR A 221 28.98 -0.78 3.70
N PHE A 222 28.64 -1.24 4.92
CA PHE A 222 27.26 -1.26 5.44
C PHE A 222 26.68 0.16 5.50
N GLU A 223 27.39 1.13 6.04
CA GLU A 223 26.97 2.54 6.07
C GLU A 223 26.81 3.12 4.67
N GLU A 224 27.76 2.85 3.77
CA GLU A 224 27.72 3.34 2.38
C GLU A 224 26.47 2.80 1.64
N ALA A 225 26.14 1.53 1.81
CA ALA A 225 24.94 0.94 1.25
C ALA A 225 23.66 1.55 1.84
N GLY A 226 23.63 1.77 3.16
CA GLY A 226 22.53 2.45 3.83
C GLY A 226 22.34 3.89 3.35
N ARG A 227 23.43 4.63 3.13
CA ARG A 227 23.39 6.00 2.56
C ARG A 227 22.87 5.99 1.11
N LEU A 228 23.24 5.00 0.30
CA LEU A 228 22.70 4.85 -1.05
C LEU A 228 21.19 4.53 -1.02
N ALA A 229 20.74 3.67 -0.11
CA ALA A 229 19.32 3.37 0.05
C ALA A 229 18.51 4.61 0.48
N ALA A 230 19.06 5.44 1.37
CA ALA A 230 18.46 6.72 1.75
C ALA A 230 18.40 7.70 0.57
N TRP A 231 19.53 7.84 -0.15
CA TRP A 231 19.67 8.78 -1.27
C TRP A 231 18.70 8.45 -2.43
N TYR A 232 18.53 7.17 -2.74
CA TYR A 232 17.64 6.70 -3.81
C TYR A 232 16.22 6.38 -3.31
N SER A 233 15.76 7.10 -2.29
CA SER A 233 14.41 7.02 -1.74
C SER A 233 13.70 8.36 -1.79
N LYS A 234 12.40 8.33 -1.60
CA LYS A 234 11.57 9.53 -1.44
C LYS A 234 12.01 10.40 -0.23
N GLY A 235 12.74 9.80 0.69
CA GLY A 235 13.27 10.47 1.89
C GLY A 235 14.61 11.18 1.69
N HIS A 236 15.17 11.26 0.49
CA HIS A 236 16.53 11.80 0.22
C HIS A 236 16.79 13.21 0.77
N SER A 237 15.76 14.03 0.92
CA SER A 237 15.85 15.39 1.49
C SER A 237 15.56 15.44 3.00
N ALA A 238 15.19 14.31 3.61
CA ALA A 238 14.89 14.28 5.04
C ALA A 238 16.20 14.25 5.88
N PRO A 239 16.21 14.87 7.06
CA PRO A 239 17.38 14.87 7.93
C PRO A 239 17.75 13.48 8.47
N LYS A 240 16.79 12.55 8.48
CA LYS A 240 16.95 11.16 8.94
C LYS A 240 16.04 10.25 8.14
N VAL A 241 16.60 9.15 7.66
CA VAL A 241 15.88 8.07 6.97
C VAL A 241 16.20 6.74 7.67
N GLU A 242 15.17 6.02 8.09
CA GLU A 242 15.34 4.68 8.62
C GLU A 242 15.55 3.71 7.45
N ILE A 243 16.55 2.81 7.58
CA ILE A 243 16.88 1.82 6.55
C ILE A 243 16.63 0.43 7.12
N ASP A 244 15.83 -0.35 6.43
CA ASP A 244 15.72 -1.78 6.65
C ASP A 244 16.82 -2.50 5.86
N TYR A 245 17.46 -3.48 6.49
CA TYR A 245 18.53 -4.27 5.88
C TYR A 245 18.45 -5.71 6.36
N ILE A 246 18.71 -6.63 5.46
CA ILE A 246 18.63 -8.06 5.76
C ILE A 246 19.38 -8.84 4.68
N GLN A 247 19.85 -10.06 4.99
CA GLN A 247 20.37 -10.96 3.96
C GLN A 247 19.26 -11.37 3.00
N LYS A 248 19.56 -11.41 1.71
CA LYS A 248 18.61 -11.69 0.64
C LYS A 248 17.81 -12.99 0.83
N LYS A 249 18.38 -14.01 1.46
CA LYS A 249 17.69 -15.29 1.74
C LYS A 249 16.38 -15.13 2.54
N HIS A 250 16.25 -14.04 3.32
CA HIS A 250 15.07 -13.72 4.10
C HIS A 250 14.07 -12.80 3.39
N VAL A 251 14.41 -12.32 2.17
CA VAL A 251 13.53 -11.49 1.36
C VAL A 251 12.72 -12.36 0.42
N LYS A 252 11.39 -12.25 0.47
CA LYS A 252 10.45 -13.04 -0.33
C LYS A 252 9.53 -12.12 -1.15
N LYS A 253 9.07 -12.62 -2.30
CA LYS A 253 8.05 -11.95 -3.10
C LYS A 253 6.70 -12.60 -2.80
N PRO A 254 5.70 -11.84 -2.33
CA PRO A 254 4.33 -12.36 -2.19
C PRO A 254 3.75 -12.77 -3.54
N ALA A 255 2.92 -13.81 -3.55
CA ALA A 255 2.23 -14.22 -4.77
C ALA A 255 1.35 -13.09 -5.30
N GLY A 256 1.44 -12.79 -6.59
CA GLY A 256 0.68 -11.71 -7.23
C GLY A 256 1.15 -10.28 -6.91
N ALA A 257 2.23 -10.10 -6.11
CA ALA A 257 2.75 -8.78 -5.82
C ALA A 257 3.32 -8.07 -7.07
N LYS A 258 3.11 -6.77 -7.13
CA LYS A 258 3.68 -5.89 -8.16
C LYS A 258 5.22 -5.90 -8.08
N PRO A 259 5.94 -5.57 -9.19
CA PRO A 259 7.40 -5.47 -9.16
C PRO A 259 7.89 -4.51 -8.06
N GLY A 260 9.01 -4.83 -7.44
CA GLY A 260 9.58 -4.04 -6.35
C GLY A 260 8.94 -4.25 -4.97
N PHE A 261 7.82 -4.99 -4.88
CA PHE A 261 7.21 -5.31 -3.59
C PHE A 261 7.81 -6.60 -3.00
N VAL A 262 8.23 -6.50 -1.76
CA VAL A 262 8.85 -7.60 -1.01
C VAL A 262 8.28 -7.68 0.40
N VAL A 263 8.40 -8.86 1.00
CA VAL A 263 8.22 -9.08 2.45
C VAL A 263 9.48 -9.73 3.01
N TYR A 264 9.83 -9.37 4.22
CA TYR A 264 10.98 -9.90 4.95
C TYR A 264 10.64 -10.03 6.44
N TYR A 265 11.29 -10.97 7.13
CA TYR A 265 11.05 -11.31 8.53
C TYR A 265 12.37 -11.42 9.29
#